data_92cdf8f0eb1d7168d52fb80f9bbd39d9
#
_entry.id   92cdf8f0eb1d7168d52fb80f9bbd39d9
#
_cell.length_a   1.000
_cell.length_b   1.000
_cell.length_c   1.000
_cell.angle_alpha   90.00
_cell.angle_beta   90.00
_cell.angle_gamma   90.00
#
_symmetry.space_group_name_H-M   'P 1'
#
loop_
_entity.id
_entity.type
_entity.pdbx_description
1 polymer ?
#
loop_
_entity_poly.entity_id
_entity_poly.type
_entity_poly.pdbx_seq_one_letter_code
_entity_poly.pdbx_strand_id
1 'polypeptide(L)'
;MLTGAQADDGAAQVGGMLAAMLDLPYASLVNKVEVVDDKKIKVGREIEGGNQEMNEIDLPCVLSIQTGINEPRYVGIRGIRKVASVDIPEKGAVDLGLSSDQIGSTGARVQRQDYFVPELGDGAEMLEGDTDEVVAKLIELLKANGGLK
;
A
#
# COMPACT_ATOMS: atom_id res chain seq x y z
N MET A 1 2.63 0.71 -16.91
CA MET A 1 1.34 0.56 -16.20
C MET A 1 1.51 1.00 -14.75
N LEU A 2 0.50 1.66 -14.17
CA LEU A 2 0.56 2.13 -12.78
C LEU A 2 -0.57 1.46 -11.98
N THR A 3 -0.24 0.92 -10.81
CA THR A 3 -1.21 0.40 -9.83
C THR A 3 -1.04 1.13 -8.51
N GLY A 4 -2.01 1.05 -7.61
CA GLY A 4 -1.79 1.43 -6.22
C GLY A 4 -0.82 0.45 -5.52
N ALA A 5 -0.21 0.86 -4.42
CA ALA A 5 0.68 -0.01 -3.66
C ALA A 5 -0.11 -1.12 -2.97
N GLN A 6 -1.15 -0.76 -2.23
CA GLN A 6 -2.03 -1.71 -1.55
C GLN A 6 -3.40 -1.08 -1.29
N ALA A 7 -4.40 -1.92 -1.02
CA ALA A 7 -5.73 -1.53 -0.58
C ALA A 7 -5.93 -1.89 0.90
N ASP A 8 -7.15 -1.75 1.40
CA ASP A 8 -7.52 -2.02 2.80
C ASP A 8 -7.22 -3.45 3.27
N ASP A 9 -7.18 -4.40 2.35
CA ASP A 9 -6.80 -5.79 2.64
C ASP A 9 -5.30 -5.97 2.93
N GLY A 10 -4.48 -4.94 2.67
CA GLY A 10 -3.05 -4.94 2.99
C GLY A 10 -2.18 -5.93 2.23
N ALA A 11 -2.71 -6.59 1.21
CA ALA A 11 -2.01 -7.69 0.52
C ALA A 11 -0.95 -7.23 -0.49
N ALA A 12 -1.04 -6.01 -1.02
CA ALA A 12 -0.09 -5.40 -1.97
C ALA A 12 0.26 -6.26 -3.21
N GLN A 13 -0.65 -7.11 -3.67
CA GLN A 13 -0.36 -8.18 -4.64
C GLN A 13 -0.56 -7.77 -6.10
N VAL A 14 -1.50 -6.86 -6.38
CA VAL A 14 -1.99 -6.62 -7.76
C VAL A 14 -0.88 -6.21 -8.71
N GLY A 15 -0.02 -5.25 -8.32
CA GLY A 15 1.06 -4.76 -9.18
C GLY A 15 2.07 -5.84 -9.53
N GLY A 16 2.54 -6.60 -8.55
CA GLY A 16 3.51 -7.67 -8.75
C GLY A 16 2.95 -8.83 -9.56
N MET A 17 1.71 -9.25 -9.28
CA MET A 17 1.04 -10.30 -10.06
C MET A 17 0.82 -9.90 -11.51
N LEU A 18 0.37 -8.65 -11.74
CA LEU A 18 0.18 -8.11 -13.09
C LEU A 18 1.50 -8.10 -13.89
N ALA A 19 2.59 -7.64 -13.25
CA ALA A 19 3.92 -7.64 -13.88
C ALA A 19 4.38 -9.05 -14.25
N ALA A 20 4.22 -10.01 -13.34
CA ALA A 20 4.58 -11.40 -13.60
C ALA A 20 3.74 -12.05 -14.71
N MET A 21 2.43 -11.76 -14.75
CA MET A 21 1.55 -12.28 -15.80
C MET A 21 1.86 -11.72 -17.19
N LEU A 22 2.39 -10.49 -17.25
CA LEU A 22 2.72 -9.80 -18.50
C LEU A 22 4.21 -9.91 -18.87
N ASP A 23 5.02 -10.56 -18.03
CA ASP A 23 6.48 -10.66 -18.18
C ASP A 23 7.15 -9.27 -18.30
N LEU A 24 6.77 -8.35 -17.42
CA LEU A 24 7.24 -6.96 -17.41
C LEU A 24 8.10 -6.66 -16.19
N PRO A 25 9.11 -5.78 -16.32
CA PRO A 25 9.83 -5.22 -15.17
C PRO A 25 8.90 -4.58 -14.15
N TYR A 26 9.24 -4.69 -12.86
CA TYR A 26 8.40 -4.23 -11.77
C TYR A 26 9.17 -3.45 -10.70
N ALA A 27 8.57 -2.37 -10.20
CA ALA A 27 9.00 -1.72 -8.98
C ALA A 27 7.81 -1.42 -8.05
N SER A 28 8.00 -1.70 -6.75
CA SER A 28 7.00 -1.46 -5.70
C SER A 28 7.33 -0.22 -4.87
N LEU A 29 6.31 0.31 -4.17
CA LEU A 29 6.44 1.44 -3.25
C LEU A 29 7.11 2.67 -3.89
N VAL A 30 6.74 2.93 -5.16
CA VAL A 30 7.32 4.00 -5.94
C VAL A 30 6.70 5.34 -5.53
N ASN A 31 7.54 6.25 -5.06
CA ASN A 31 7.16 7.61 -4.69
C ASN A 31 7.87 8.70 -5.52
N LYS A 32 8.68 8.31 -6.49
CA LYS A 32 9.32 9.22 -7.43
C LYS A 32 9.48 8.56 -8.80
N VAL A 33 9.18 9.29 -9.87
CA VAL A 33 9.38 8.84 -11.25
C VAL A 33 9.98 9.97 -12.07
N GLU A 34 11.10 9.69 -12.75
CA GLU A 34 11.77 10.59 -13.67
C GLU A 34 11.92 9.88 -15.02
N VAL A 35 11.52 10.53 -16.11
CA VAL A 35 11.72 10.00 -17.46
C VAL A 35 13.15 10.24 -17.86
N VAL A 36 13.87 9.18 -18.21
CA VAL A 36 15.26 9.27 -18.72
C VAL A 36 15.23 9.41 -20.23
N ASP A 37 14.56 8.47 -20.90
CA ASP A 37 14.34 8.48 -22.35
C ASP A 37 13.07 7.67 -22.71
N ASP A 38 12.86 7.41 -23.99
CA ASP A 38 11.68 6.67 -24.49
C ASP A 38 11.68 5.18 -24.08
N LYS A 39 12.77 4.67 -23.51
CA LYS A 39 12.94 3.26 -23.14
C LYS A 39 13.18 3.04 -21.66
N LYS A 40 13.55 4.10 -20.92
CA LYS A 40 13.94 4.00 -19.52
C LYS A 40 13.34 5.11 -18.66
N ILE A 41 13.01 4.74 -17.46
CA ILE A 41 12.66 5.65 -16.38
C ILE A 41 13.54 5.38 -15.17
N LYS A 42 13.73 6.42 -14.35
CA LYS A 42 14.35 6.32 -13.04
C LYS A 42 13.26 6.42 -11.99
N VAL A 43 13.23 5.48 -11.07
CA VAL A 43 12.22 5.42 -10.00
C VAL A 43 12.89 5.47 -8.64
N GLY A 44 12.30 6.24 -7.74
CA GLY A 44 12.60 6.20 -6.31
C GLY A 44 11.55 5.36 -5.61
N ARG A 45 11.99 4.37 -4.86
CA ARG A 45 11.12 3.52 -4.05
C ARG A 45 11.47 3.65 -2.58
N GLU A 46 10.45 3.62 -1.77
CA GLU A 46 10.60 3.65 -0.32
C GLU A 46 11.08 2.30 0.19
N ILE A 47 12.10 2.32 1.04
CA ILE A 47 12.63 1.16 1.72
C ILE A 47 12.68 1.39 3.24
N GLU A 48 13.04 0.38 4.01
CA GLU A 48 13.10 0.44 5.47
C GLU A 48 13.94 1.63 5.98
N GLY A 49 13.53 2.16 7.13
CA GLY A 49 14.24 3.27 7.78
C GLY A 49 14.01 4.64 7.14
N GLY A 50 12.99 4.81 6.30
CA GLY A 50 12.69 6.08 5.63
C GLY A 50 13.66 6.45 4.51
N ASN A 51 14.46 5.48 4.05
CA ASN A 51 15.39 5.65 2.95
C ASN A 51 14.69 5.48 1.59
N GLN A 52 15.34 5.99 0.55
CA GLN A 52 14.93 5.76 -0.84
C GLN A 52 16.01 4.99 -1.59
N GLU A 53 15.57 4.00 -2.35
CA GLU A 53 16.38 3.31 -3.33
C GLU A 53 16.06 3.86 -4.72
N MET A 54 17.10 4.26 -5.46
CA MET A 54 16.95 4.80 -6.82
C MET A 54 17.35 3.74 -7.84
N ASN A 55 16.40 3.35 -8.69
CA ASN A 55 16.59 2.32 -9.71
C ASN A 55 16.27 2.86 -11.11
N GLU A 56 16.97 2.37 -12.11
CA GLU A 56 16.56 2.51 -13.52
C GLU A 56 15.78 1.26 -13.93
N ILE A 57 14.68 1.47 -14.66
CA ILE A 57 13.80 0.39 -15.10
C ILE A 57 13.47 0.59 -16.59
N ASP A 58 13.51 -0.50 -17.33
CA ASP A 58 13.19 -0.51 -18.75
C ASP A 58 11.68 -0.45 -18.99
N LEU A 59 11.28 0.24 -20.06
CA LEU A 59 9.90 0.33 -20.51
C LEU A 59 9.61 -0.72 -21.60
N PRO A 60 8.41 -1.31 -21.63
CA PRO A 60 7.27 -1.09 -20.72
C PRO A 60 7.46 -1.77 -19.37
N CYS A 61 6.92 -1.18 -18.30
CA CYS A 61 7.02 -1.71 -16.95
C CYS A 61 5.70 -1.57 -16.16
N VAL A 62 5.65 -2.18 -14.98
CA VAL A 62 4.58 -2.01 -13.99
C VAL A 62 5.16 -1.37 -12.73
N LEU A 63 4.49 -0.35 -12.22
CA LEU A 63 4.87 0.34 -10.98
C LEU A 63 3.71 0.31 -9.98
N SER A 64 3.96 -0.10 -8.75
CA SER A 64 3.05 0.12 -7.63
C SER A 64 3.38 1.43 -6.94
N ILE A 65 2.45 2.37 -7.03
CA ILE A 65 2.64 3.75 -6.61
C ILE A 65 2.29 3.90 -5.12
N GLN A 66 3.25 4.43 -4.36
CA GLN A 66 3.08 4.80 -2.97
C GLN A 66 2.47 6.20 -2.84
N THR A 67 1.80 6.45 -1.73
CA THR A 67 1.32 7.78 -1.36
C THR A 67 2.49 8.77 -1.27
N GLY A 68 2.21 10.05 -1.55
CA GLY A 68 3.22 11.11 -1.49
C GLY A 68 4.02 11.33 -2.79
N ILE A 69 3.76 10.57 -3.86
CA ILE A 69 4.38 10.80 -5.17
C ILE A 69 4.02 12.19 -5.74
N ASN A 70 2.79 12.64 -5.49
CA ASN A 70 2.30 13.96 -5.83
C ASN A 70 1.47 14.55 -4.69
N GLU A 71 1.48 15.86 -4.56
CA GLU A 71 0.48 16.52 -3.74
C GLU A 71 -0.89 16.50 -4.43
N PRO A 72 -1.98 16.13 -3.73
CA PRO A 72 -3.32 16.16 -4.28
C PRO A 72 -3.70 17.56 -4.74
N ARG A 73 -4.20 17.69 -5.94
CA ARG A 73 -4.69 18.99 -6.45
C ARG A 73 -5.98 19.37 -5.74
N TYR A 74 -6.14 20.67 -5.45
CA TYR A 74 -7.40 21.20 -4.93
C TYR A 74 -8.56 20.95 -5.92
N VAL A 75 -9.63 20.34 -5.42
CA VAL A 75 -10.80 20.01 -6.22
C VAL A 75 -11.86 21.11 -6.05
N GLY A 76 -12.00 21.98 -7.06
CA GLY A 76 -13.03 23.00 -7.06
C GLY A 76 -14.42 22.43 -7.41
N ILE A 77 -15.48 23.06 -6.87
CA ILE A 77 -16.89 22.65 -7.09
C ILE A 77 -17.25 22.53 -8.57
N ARG A 78 -16.70 23.39 -9.44
CA ARG A 78 -16.92 23.30 -10.89
C ARG A 78 -16.37 22.00 -11.49
N GLY A 79 -15.23 21.53 -11.02
CA GLY A 79 -14.64 20.25 -11.41
C GLY A 79 -15.53 19.07 -11.00
N ILE A 80 -16.01 19.07 -9.76
CA ILE A 80 -16.93 18.05 -9.24
C ILE A 80 -18.19 17.98 -10.09
N ARG A 81 -18.83 19.12 -10.37
CA ARG A 81 -20.03 19.17 -11.22
C ARG A 81 -19.79 18.68 -12.64
N LYS A 82 -18.61 18.97 -13.21
CA LYS A 82 -18.27 18.54 -14.57
C LYS A 82 -18.13 17.03 -14.69
N VAL A 83 -17.59 16.37 -13.67
CA VAL A 83 -17.39 14.91 -13.69
C VAL A 83 -18.59 14.13 -13.15
N ALA A 84 -19.56 14.79 -12.49
CA ALA A 84 -20.75 14.12 -11.94
C ALA A 84 -21.61 13.44 -13.02
N SER A 85 -21.50 13.87 -14.28
CA SER A 85 -22.21 13.29 -15.43
C SER A 85 -21.35 12.34 -16.26
N VAL A 86 -20.12 12.06 -15.85
CA VAL A 86 -19.24 11.13 -16.55
C VAL A 86 -19.52 9.71 -16.06
N ASP A 87 -19.99 8.87 -16.96
CA ASP A 87 -20.21 7.47 -16.65
C ASP A 87 -18.88 6.74 -16.43
N ILE A 88 -18.80 6.00 -15.35
CA ILE A 88 -17.66 5.10 -15.07
C ILE A 88 -18.06 3.74 -15.65
N PRO A 89 -17.36 3.22 -16.69
CA PRO A 89 -17.70 1.93 -17.27
C PRO A 89 -17.56 0.80 -16.24
N GLU A 90 -18.62 0.06 -16.02
CA GLU A 90 -18.63 -1.13 -15.20
C GLU A 90 -18.42 -2.38 -16.09
N LYS A 91 -17.55 -3.28 -15.64
CA LYS A 91 -17.26 -4.57 -16.29
C LYS A 91 -17.59 -5.69 -15.32
N GLY A 92 -18.51 -6.54 -15.72
CA GLY A 92 -18.84 -7.76 -14.99
C GLY A 92 -17.94 -8.92 -15.39
N ALA A 93 -18.07 -10.05 -14.69
CA ALA A 93 -17.31 -11.26 -14.97
C ALA A 93 -17.48 -11.75 -16.41
N VAL A 94 -18.70 -11.69 -16.94
CA VAL A 94 -19.03 -12.10 -18.31
C VAL A 94 -18.30 -11.24 -19.34
N ASP A 95 -18.20 -9.92 -19.11
CA ASP A 95 -17.48 -8.99 -19.99
C ASP A 95 -15.98 -9.26 -20.04
N LEU A 96 -15.45 -9.90 -18.98
CA LEU A 96 -14.06 -10.29 -18.83
C LEU A 96 -13.81 -11.75 -19.25
N GLY A 97 -14.86 -12.47 -19.70
CA GLY A 97 -14.76 -13.89 -20.06
C GLY A 97 -14.51 -14.83 -18.88
N LEU A 98 -14.86 -14.41 -17.66
CA LEU A 98 -14.68 -15.18 -16.44
C LEU A 98 -15.96 -15.93 -16.08
N SER A 99 -15.83 -17.18 -15.65
CA SER A 99 -16.93 -17.98 -15.12
C SER A 99 -17.12 -17.77 -13.61
N SER A 100 -18.29 -18.12 -13.10
CA SER A 100 -18.65 -17.93 -11.69
C SER A 100 -17.79 -18.73 -10.70
N ASP A 101 -17.16 -19.81 -11.15
CA ASP A 101 -16.24 -20.65 -10.36
C ASP A 101 -14.82 -20.06 -10.27
N GLN A 102 -14.49 -19.10 -11.14
CA GLN A 102 -13.19 -18.42 -11.14
C GLN A 102 -13.15 -17.17 -10.27
N ILE A 103 -14.31 -16.69 -9.80
CA ILE A 103 -14.44 -15.40 -9.08
C ILE A 103 -15.20 -15.56 -7.76
N GLY A 104 -15.18 -14.48 -6.98
CA GLY A 104 -15.91 -14.39 -5.71
C GLY A 104 -15.41 -15.40 -4.68
N SER A 105 -16.26 -15.77 -3.74
CA SER A 105 -15.93 -16.72 -2.67
C SER A 105 -15.59 -18.12 -3.18
N THR A 106 -16.14 -18.52 -4.33
CA THR A 106 -15.90 -19.84 -4.93
C THR A 106 -14.51 -19.93 -5.55
N GLY A 107 -14.07 -18.89 -6.24
CA GLY A 107 -12.73 -18.82 -6.86
C GLY A 107 -11.63 -18.36 -5.92
N ALA A 108 -11.97 -17.80 -4.76
CA ALA A 108 -11.00 -17.28 -3.81
C ALA A 108 -10.20 -18.39 -3.13
N ARG A 109 -8.88 -18.24 -3.09
CA ARG A 109 -7.98 -19.16 -2.36
C ARG A 109 -7.86 -18.83 -0.88
N VAL A 110 -8.43 -17.70 -0.44
CA VAL A 110 -8.46 -17.25 0.94
C VAL A 110 -9.92 -17.06 1.32
N GLN A 111 -10.33 -17.63 2.45
CA GLN A 111 -11.66 -17.46 3.01
C GLN A 111 -11.59 -16.59 4.26
N ARG A 112 -12.46 -15.60 4.33
CA ARG A 112 -12.67 -14.83 5.56
C ARG A 112 -13.50 -15.68 6.51
N GLN A 113 -12.98 -15.90 7.72
CA GLN A 113 -13.67 -16.70 8.73
C GLN A 113 -14.61 -15.86 9.58
N ASP A 114 -14.14 -14.68 10.02
CA ASP A 114 -14.90 -13.84 10.93
C ASP A 114 -14.51 -12.37 10.81
N TYR A 115 -15.40 -11.50 11.29
CA TYR A 115 -15.17 -10.09 11.50
C TYR A 115 -15.46 -9.79 12.96
N PHE A 116 -14.49 -9.28 13.67
CA PHE A 116 -14.69 -8.88 15.06
C PHE A 116 -14.08 -7.50 15.31
N VAL A 117 -14.64 -6.79 16.25
CA VAL A 117 -14.04 -5.57 16.78
C VAL A 117 -12.99 -6.01 17.79
N PRO A 118 -11.69 -5.67 17.61
CA PRO A 118 -10.69 -6.01 18.62
C PRO A 118 -11.09 -5.44 19.99
N GLU A 119 -10.94 -6.23 21.03
CA GLU A 119 -11.08 -5.72 22.38
C GLU A 119 -10.03 -4.64 22.61
N LEU A 120 -10.50 -3.47 23.00
CA LEU A 120 -9.61 -2.39 23.42
C LEU A 120 -9.03 -2.83 24.77
N GLY A 121 -7.73 -3.05 24.81
CA GLY A 121 -7.04 -3.24 26.08
C GLY A 121 -7.17 -2.00 26.99
N ASP A 122 -6.68 -2.10 28.21
CA ASP A 122 -6.78 -1.04 29.24
C ASP A 122 -6.06 0.28 28.87
N GLY A 123 -5.55 0.37 27.64
CA GLY A 123 -4.79 1.52 27.13
C GLY A 123 -3.31 1.47 27.53
N ALA A 124 -2.63 2.60 27.37
CA ALA A 124 -1.24 2.73 27.77
C ALA A 124 -1.14 3.02 29.26
N GLU A 125 -0.22 2.34 29.95
CA GLU A 125 0.16 2.69 31.31
C GLU A 125 1.03 3.96 31.29
N MET A 126 0.59 4.99 32.01
CA MET A 126 1.32 6.24 32.14
C MET A 126 2.37 6.12 33.24
N LEU A 127 3.64 6.28 32.88
CA LEU A 127 4.72 6.32 33.84
C LEU A 127 4.82 7.71 34.47
N GLU A 128 4.50 7.79 35.75
CA GLU A 128 4.58 9.03 36.53
C GLU A 128 5.93 9.13 37.26
N GLY A 129 6.42 10.37 37.43
CA GLY A 129 7.65 10.68 38.15
C GLY A 129 8.51 11.72 37.45
N ASP A 130 9.69 11.98 37.97
CA ASP A 130 10.69 12.77 37.28
C ASP A 130 11.39 11.96 36.16
N THR A 131 12.24 12.59 35.40
CA THR A 131 12.89 11.94 34.24
C THR A 131 13.68 10.69 34.62
N ASP A 132 14.39 10.73 35.74
CA ASP A 132 15.22 9.61 36.19
C ASP A 132 14.35 8.42 36.67
N GLU A 133 13.28 8.71 37.38
CA GLU A 133 12.30 7.70 37.81
C GLU A 133 11.60 7.05 36.63
N VAL A 134 11.16 7.85 35.65
CA VAL A 134 10.50 7.33 34.43
C VAL A 134 11.46 6.45 33.62
N VAL A 135 12.70 6.86 33.46
CA VAL A 135 13.75 6.09 32.77
C VAL A 135 14.02 4.76 33.49
N ALA A 136 14.13 4.78 34.82
CA ALA A 136 14.36 3.57 35.61
C ALA A 136 13.18 2.57 35.44
N LYS A 137 11.94 3.03 35.55
CA LYS A 137 10.73 2.21 35.35
C LYS A 137 10.67 1.65 33.90
N LEU A 138 10.99 2.47 32.91
CA LEU A 138 11.01 2.02 31.51
C LEU A 138 12.04 0.90 31.29
N ILE A 139 13.24 1.04 31.86
CA ILE A 139 14.26 0.00 31.78
C ILE A 139 13.80 -1.31 32.43
N GLU A 140 13.15 -1.25 33.59
CA GLU A 140 12.58 -2.43 34.24
C GLU A 140 11.51 -3.11 33.37
N LEU A 141 10.57 -2.34 32.82
CA LEU A 141 9.54 -2.85 31.91
C LEU A 141 10.12 -3.48 30.66
N LEU A 142 11.13 -2.87 30.04
CA LEU A 142 11.80 -3.42 28.87
C LEU A 142 12.53 -4.74 29.19
N LYS A 143 13.18 -4.83 30.36
CA LYS A 143 13.80 -6.09 30.81
C LYS A 143 12.78 -7.17 31.10
N ALA A 144 11.69 -6.84 31.77
CA ALA A 144 10.60 -7.78 32.09
C ALA A 144 9.96 -8.37 30.84
N ASN A 145 9.85 -7.56 29.76
CA ASN A 145 9.27 -7.96 28.48
C ASN A 145 10.30 -8.47 27.45
N GLY A 146 11.55 -8.68 27.85
CA GLY A 146 12.61 -9.22 26.99
C GLY A 146 13.17 -8.25 25.95
N GLY A 147 12.85 -6.97 26.03
CA GLY A 147 13.34 -5.91 25.15
C GLY A 147 14.78 -5.45 25.44
N LEU A 148 15.28 -5.76 26.63
CA LEU A 148 16.69 -5.53 27.02
C LEU A 148 17.24 -6.81 27.65
N LYS A 149 18.49 -7.13 27.29
CA LYS A 149 19.28 -8.21 27.91
C LYS A 149 20.14 -7.66 29.03
#